data_de38a09b6e7d9d3314a6bcf3c9832158
#
_entry.id   de38a09b6e7d9d3314a6bcf3c9832158
#
_cell.length_a   1.000
_cell.length_b   1.000
_cell.length_c   1.000
_cell.angle_alpha   90.00
_cell.angle_beta   90.00
_cell.angle_gamma   90.00
#
_symmetry.space_group_name_H-M   'P 1'
#
loop_
_entity.id
_entity.type
_entity.pdbx_description
1 polymer ?
#
loop_
_entity_poly.entity_id
_entity_poly.type
_entity_poly.pdbx_seq_one_letter_code
_entity_poly.pdbx_strand_id
1 'polypeptide(L)'
;MKQDTVVRSSRWFRDVFLLVVIGGWFSLAATSSLAAVDSGPCSANSDSRQLDFWLGDWTVTYPGMPGSAASKVYLDLGKCLFVESWDGGKGHSGKNMFAYSSDDRSWHGMFADNQGRVHVFEGKVAQGLAEFTGPSRSPNGQTALNRIKVVRVAANKVDQSWEKSTDNGVTWTMEFHGEYSRKRP
;
A
#
# COMPACT_ATOMS: atom_id res chain seq x y z
N MET A 1 36.51 79.93 -7.37
CA MET A 1 37.26 80.72 -8.40
C MET A 1 36.89 80.08 -9.74
N LYS A 2 36.28 80.99 -10.61
CA LYS A 2 36.06 80.83 -12.07
C LYS A 2 35.26 79.62 -12.55
N GLN A 3 33.98 79.77 -12.94
CA GLN A 3 33.44 80.36 -14.17
C GLN A 3 34.20 79.91 -15.44
N ASP A 4 33.42 79.30 -16.34
CA ASP A 4 32.86 79.90 -17.55
C ASP A 4 32.06 78.88 -18.31
N THR A 5 30.81 79.03 -18.51
CA THR A 5 29.91 79.51 -19.56
C THR A 5 30.43 79.33 -20.99
N VAL A 6 29.61 78.81 -21.89
CA VAL A 6 29.22 79.30 -23.23
C VAL A 6 28.54 78.12 -23.99
N VAL A 7 27.24 78.08 -24.19
CA VAL A 7 26.32 78.65 -25.20
C VAL A 7 26.29 77.94 -26.57
N ARG A 8 25.06 77.48 -26.88
CA ARG A 8 24.33 77.44 -28.17
C ARG A 8 24.80 76.52 -29.30
N SER A 9 23.94 75.66 -29.74
CA SER A 9 23.31 75.84 -31.07
C SER A 9 22.21 74.78 -31.31
N SER A 10 21.10 75.34 -31.68
CA SER A 10 19.91 74.67 -32.19
C SER A 10 20.12 74.10 -33.58
N ARG A 11 19.63 72.89 -33.85
CA ARG A 11 19.14 72.54 -35.19
C ARG A 11 18.06 71.44 -35.06
N TRP A 12 16.92 71.78 -35.60
CA TRP A 12 15.80 70.95 -35.87
C TRP A 12 16.16 69.90 -36.94
N PHE A 13 15.86 68.64 -36.65
CA PHE A 13 15.56 67.70 -37.70
C PHE A 13 14.37 66.80 -37.25
N ARG A 14 13.35 66.80 -38.03
CA ARG A 14 12.19 65.96 -38.05
C ARG A 14 12.66 64.57 -38.40
N ASP A 15 12.40 63.59 -37.59
CA ASP A 15 12.48 62.22 -38.04
C ASP A 15 11.38 61.36 -37.39
N VAL A 16 10.55 60.97 -38.24
CA VAL A 16 9.76 59.80 -38.40
C VAL A 16 9.84 58.78 -37.26
N PHE A 17 8.74 58.65 -36.48
CA PHE A 17 8.52 57.56 -35.59
C PHE A 17 8.21 56.29 -36.41
N LEU A 18 9.15 55.39 -36.50
CA LEU A 18 8.91 54.02 -36.94
C LEU A 18 8.49 53.21 -35.73
N LEU A 19 7.18 52.93 -35.61
CA LEU A 19 6.65 52.00 -34.61
C LEU A 19 7.01 50.55 -35.04
N VAL A 20 8.06 49.99 -34.47
CA VAL A 20 8.35 48.57 -34.54
C VAL A 20 7.48 47.87 -33.49
N VAL A 21 6.39 47.29 -33.95
CA VAL A 21 5.57 46.36 -33.15
C VAL A 21 6.34 45.04 -33.04
N ILE A 22 7.08 44.85 -31.98
CA ILE A 22 7.68 43.57 -31.66
C ILE A 22 6.56 42.71 -31.06
N GLY A 23 5.95 41.90 -31.90
CA GLY A 23 5.00 40.84 -31.47
C GLY A 23 5.75 39.79 -30.67
N GLY A 24 5.74 39.92 -29.36
CA GLY A 24 6.23 38.90 -28.46
C GLY A 24 5.30 37.69 -28.46
N TRP A 25 5.71 36.64 -29.13
CA TRP A 25 5.03 35.33 -28.98
C TRP A 25 5.42 34.78 -27.60
N PHE A 26 4.53 34.96 -26.62
CA PHE A 26 4.60 34.23 -25.37
C PHE A 26 4.23 32.78 -25.66
N SER A 27 5.23 31.93 -25.87
CA SER A 27 5.05 30.49 -25.82
C SER A 27 4.75 30.10 -24.39
N LEU A 28 3.49 29.83 -24.06
CA LEU A 28 3.14 29.11 -22.84
C LEU A 28 3.73 27.70 -22.94
N ALA A 29 4.89 27.49 -22.37
CA ALA A 29 5.37 26.15 -22.11
C ALA A 29 4.45 25.53 -21.04
N ALA A 30 3.53 24.67 -21.47
CA ALA A 30 2.79 23.82 -20.55
C ALA A 30 3.78 22.85 -19.89
N THR A 31 4.20 23.19 -18.69
CA THR A 31 4.94 22.24 -17.83
C THR A 31 3.96 21.16 -17.42
N SER A 32 3.97 20.03 -18.14
CA SER A 32 3.34 18.81 -17.69
C SER A 32 4.04 18.40 -16.40
N SER A 33 3.42 18.69 -15.26
CA SER A 33 3.82 18.12 -13.98
C SER A 33 3.58 16.61 -14.07
N LEU A 34 4.63 15.85 -14.41
CA LEU A 34 4.64 14.43 -14.18
C LEU A 34 4.48 14.25 -12.67
N ALA A 35 3.29 13.81 -12.25
CA ALA A 35 3.09 13.38 -10.88
C ALA A 35 4.23 12.40 -10.57
N ALA A 36 5.05 12.72 -9.58
CA ALA A 36 6.09 11.82 -9.12
C ALA A 36 5.40 10.51 -8.77
N VAL A 37 5.68 9.47 -9.54
CA VAL A 37 5.28 8.11 -9.16
C VAL A 37 5.91 7.88 -7.80
N ASP A 38 5.09 7.60 -6.80
CA ASP A 38 5.53 7.27 -5.45
C ASP A 38 6.40 6.00 -5.56
N SER A 39 7.70 6.21 -5.78
CA SER A 39 8.70 5.19 -6.05
C SER A 39 9.46 4.84 -4.77
N GLY A 40 8.72 4.67 -3.68
CA GLY A 40 9.29 4.16 -2.44
C GLY A 40 10.08 2.85 -2.66
N PRO A 41 11.08 2.55 -1.83
CA PRO A 41 11.99 1.41 -2.03
C PRO A 41 11.25 0.08 -2.23
N CYS A 42 10.10 -0.08 -1.61
CA CYS A 42 9.30 -1.30 -1.73
C CYS A 42 8.43 -1.36 -2.99
N SER A 43 8.25 -0.23 -3.70
CA SER A 43 7.46 -0.22 -4.95
C SER A 43 8.19 -0.92 -6.09
N ALA A 44 9.51 -0.80 -6.13
CA ALA A 44 10.36 -1.39 -7.17
C ALA A 44 10.85 -2.82 -6.84
N ASN A 45 10.72 -3.24 -5.58
CA ASN A 45 11.14 -4.57 -5.15
C ASN A 45 10.03 -5.59 -5.43
N SER A 46 10.29 -6.52 -6.36
CA SER A 46 9.34 -7.57 -6.75
C SER A 46 8.90 -8.44 -5.58
N ASP A 47 9.79 -8.74 -4.63
CA ASP A 47 9.47 -9.57 -3.48
C ASP A 47 8.49 -8.86 -2.54
N SER A 48 8.64 -7.54 -2.37
CA SER A 48 7.70 -6.74 -1.59
C SER A 48 6.32 -6.60 -2.25
N ARG A 49 6.16 -6.99 -3.53
CA ARG A 49 4.90 -6.89 -4.30
C ARG A 49 4.18 -8.23 -4.47
N GLN A 50 4.73 -9.31 -3.93
CA GLN A 50 4.16 -10.65 -4.08
C GLN A 50 2.73 -10.79 -3.53
N LEU A 51 2.32 -9.96 -2.56
CA LEU A 51 0.97 -9.91 -1.99
C LEU A 51 0.01 -8.97 -2.72
N ASP A 52 0.41 -8.30 -3.79
CA ASP A 52 -0.43 -7.31 -4.51
C ASP A 52 -1.76 -7.89 -5.00
N PHE A 53 -1.83 -9.19 -5.22
CA PHE A 53 -3.07 -9.87 -5.61
C PHE A 53 -4.19 -9.74 -4.58
N TRP A 54 -3.84 -9.47 -3.30
CA TRP A 54 -4.80 -9.35 -2.21
C TRP A 54 -5.25 -7.88 -1.97
N LEU A 55 -4.62 -6.89 -2.59
CA LEU A 55 -5.01 -5.48 -2.44
C LEU A 55 -6.45 -5.25 -2.87
N GLY A 56 -7.21 -4.43 -2.13
CA GLY A 56 -8.55 -3.97 -2.49
C GLY A 56 -9.59 -4.11 -1.39
N ASP A 57 -10.84 -3.88 -1.77
CA ASP A 57 -12.00 -4.00 -0.90
C ASP A 57 -12.74 -5.32 -1.17
N TRP A 58 -13.05 -6.05 -0.11
CA TRP A 58 -13.56 -7.41 -0.19
C TRP A 58 -14.83 -7.60 0.64
N THR A 59 -15.74 -8.43 0.14
CA THR A 59 -16.76 -9.11 0.93
C THR A 59 -16.23 -10.48 1.25
N VAL A 60 -16.27 -10.87 2.52
CA VAL A 60 -15.79 -12.17 3.00
C VAL A 60 -16.98 -13.01 3.41
N THR A 61 -17.12 -14.20 2.86
CA THR A 61 -18.14 -15.19 3.23
C THR A 61 -17.47 -16.40 3.87
N TYR A 62 -18.24 -17.13 4.66
CA TYR A 62 -17.75 -18.27 5.42
C TYR A 62 -18.40 -19.54 4.89
N PRO A 63 -17.65 -20.49 4.30
CA PRO A 63 -18.23 -21.73 3.80
C PRO A 63 -19.06 -22.46 4.86
N GLY A 64 -20.32 -22.72 4.53
CA GLY A 64 -21.23 -23.42 5.43
C GLY A 64 -21.78 -22.64 6.63
N MET A 65 -21.45 -21.34 6.75
CA MET A 65 -21.96 -20.49 7.83
C MET A 65 -22.64 -19.24 7.27
N PRO A 66 -23.75 -18.79 7.92
CA PRO A 66 -24.41 -17.56 7.51
C PRO A 66 -23.63 -16.32 7.92
N GLY A 67 -23.77 -15.25 7.14
CA GLY A 67 -23.16 -13.95 7.41
C GLY A 67 -22.00 -13.64 6.50
N SER A 68 -21.50 -12.44 6.64
CA SER A 68 -20.35 -11.95 5.89
C SER A 68 -19.57 -10.92 6.70
N ALA A 69 -18.31 -10.77 6.37
CA ALA A 69 -17.42 -9.73 6.87
C ALA A 69 -17.06 -8.77 5.75
N ALA A 70 -16.49 -7.63 6.12
CA ALA A 70 -15.81 -6.73 5.21
C ALA A 70 -14.31 -6.77 5.48
N SER A 71 -13.53 -6.75 4.41
CA SER A 71 -12.08 -6.61 4.50
C SER A 71 -11.61 -5.54 3.52
N LYS A 72 -10.64 -4.75 3.95
CA LYS A 72 -9.92 -3.81 3.10
C LYS A 72 -8.43 -4.05 3.25
N VAL A 73 -7.77 -4.36 2.14
CA VAL A 73 -6.32 -4.56 2.09
C VAL A 73 -5.69 -3.41 1.30
N TYR A 74 -4.75 -2.74 1.92
CA TYR A 74 -4.09 -1.57 1.36
C TYR A 74 -2.60 -1.52 1.72
N LEU A 75 -1.87 -0.65 1.03
CA LEU A 75 -0.46 -0.40 1.28
C LEU A 75 -0.28 0.83 2.15
N ASP A 76 0.68 0.77 3.06
CA ASP A 76 1.11 1.85 3.95
C ASP A 76 2.65 1.97 3.95
N LEU A 77 3.20 2.95 4.67
CA LEU A 77 4.65 3.17 4.85
C LEU A 77 5.42 3.17 3.50
N GLY A 78 4.98 4.02 2.54
CA GLY A 78 5.64 4.08 1.24
C GLY A 78 5.55 2.76 0.47
N LYS A 79 4.44 2.04 0.64
CA LYS A 79 4.13 0.73 0.05
C LYS A 79 4.95 -0.46 0.60
N CYS A 80 5.63 -0.28 1.74
CA CYS A 80 6.39 -1.36 2.39
C CYS A 80 5.53 -2.23 3.32
N LEU A 81 4.39 -1.74 3.76
CA LEU A 81 3.50 -2.45 4.67
C LEU A 81 2.16 -2.75 3.99
N PHE A 82 1.76 -4.02 4.00
CA PHE A 82 0.39 -4.45 3.71
C PHE A 82 -0.42 -4.42 5.00
N VAL A 83 -1.57 -3.79 4.95
CA VAL A 83 -2.51 -3.75 6.07
C VAL A 83 -3.85 -4.28 5.59
N GLU A 84 -4.32 -5.34 6.20
CA GLU A 84 -5.72 -5.74 6.14
C GLU A 84 -6.47 -5.13 7.33
N SER A 85 -7.54 -4.42 7.08
CA SER A 85 -8.55 -4.07 8.08
C SER A 85 -9.75 -4.98 7.88
N TRP A 86 -9.98 -5.89 8.82
CA TRP A 86 -11.06 -6.86 8.78
C TRP A 86 -12.15 -6.50 9.79
N ASP A 87 -13.40 -6.48 9.33
CA ASP A 87 -14.59 -6.26 10.15
C ASP A 87 -15.50 -7.49 10.01
N GLY A 88 -15.47 -8.34 11.02
CA GLY A 88 -16.24 -9.57 11.10
C GLY A 88 -17.71 -9.37 11.42
N GLY A 89 -18.13 -8.12 11.62
CA GLY A 89 -19.48 -7.80 12.13
C GLY A 89 -19.66 -8.13 13.62
N LYS A 90 -20.79 -7.77 14.16
CA LYS A 90 -21.14 -8.00 15.58
C LYS A 90 -20.09 -7.48 16.58
N GLY A 91 -19.35 -6.43 16.20
CA GLY A 91 -18.32 -5.80 17.03
C GLY A 91 -16.99 -6.54 17.11
N HIS A 92 -16.76 -7.56 16.28
CA HIS A 92 -15.46 -8.22 16.17
C HIS A 92 -14.70 -7.69 14.96
N SER A 93 -13.50 -7.18 15.19
CA SER A 93 -12.65 -6.63 14.16
C SER A 93 -11.16 -6.87 14.46
N GLY A 94 -10.34 -6.89 13.42
CA GLY A 94 -8.90 -7.10 13.55
C GLY A 94 -8.12 -6.46 12.42
N LYS A 95 -6.82 -6.49 12.59
CA LYS A 95 -5.86 -6.09 11.56
C LYS A 95 -4.79 -7.15 11.37
N ASN A 96 -4.52 -7.47 10.12
CA ASN A 96 -3.29 -8.13 9.71
C ASN A 96 -2.34 -7.09 9.14
N MET A 97 -1.06 -7.21 9.46
CA MET A 97 0.03 -6.39 8.92
C MET A 97 1.13 -7.31 8.43
N PHE A 98 1.57 -7.12 7.18
CA PHE A 98 2.64 -7.92 6.57
C PHE A 98 3.64 -7.02 5.87
N ALA A 99 4.92 -7.33 6.04
CA ALA A 99 6.02 -6.66 5.37
C ALA A 99 7.07 -7.67 4.93
N TYR A 100 7.68 -7.44 3.77
CA TYR A 100 8.86 -8.18 3.33
C TYR A 100 10.12 -7.49 3.86
N SER A 101 10.96 -8.24 4.52
CA SER A 101 12.27 -7.81 4.98
C SER A 101 13.35 -8.19 3.98
N SER A 102 14.09 -7.18 3.49
CA SER A 102 15.27 -7.40 2.65
C SER A 102 16.46 -7.98 3.41
N ASP A 103 16.48 -7.82 4.74
CA ASP A 103 17.61 -8.22 5.58
C ASP A 103 17.72 -9.75 5.68
N ASP A 104 16.59 -10.41 5.89
CA ASP A 104 16.50 -11.87 6.01
C ASP A 104 15.77 -12.54 4.84
N ARG A 105 15.26 -11.74 3.88
CA ARG A 105 14.51 -12.19 2.70
C ARG A 105 13.27 -13.01 3.06
N SER A 106 12.61 -12.60 4.14
CA SER A 106 11.43 -13.25 4.67
C SER A 106 10.27 -12.26 4.77
N TRP A 107 9.05 -12.78 4.77
CA TRP A 107 7.87 -12.03 5.09
C TRP A 107 7.58 -12.15 6.58
N HIS A 108 7.33 -11.01 7.22
CA HIS A 108 6.93 -10.93 8.61
C HIS A 108 5.51 -10.41 8.71
N GLY A 109 4.76 -10.92 9.67
CA GLY A 109 3.37 -10.52 9.87
C GLY A 109 2.96 -10.45 11.32
N MET A 110 1.92 -9.68 11.56
CA MET A 110 1.25 -9.59 12.85
C MET A 110 -0.26 -9.48 12.64
N PHE A 111 -1.01 -10.26 13.40
CA PHE A 111 -2.44 -10.08 13.58
C PHE A 111 -2.70 -9.50 14.96
N ALA A 112 -3.64 -8.54 15.05
CA ALA A 112 -4.18 -8.07 16.31
C ALA A 112 -5.69 -7.83 16.15
N ASP A 113 -6.47 -8.11 17.20
CA ASP A 113 -7.90 -7.87 17.20
C ASP A 113 -8.37 -7.03 18.40
N ASN A 114 -9.63 -6.59 18.33
CA ASN A 114 -10.25 -5.78 19.39
C ASN A 114 -10.64 -6.58 20.65
N GLN A 115 -10.28 -7.85 20.72
CA GLN A 115 -10.37 -8.68 21.93
C GLN A 115 -9.01 -8.83 22.63
N GLY A 116 -7.96 -8.15 22.10
CA GLY A 116 -6.61 -8.16 22.66
C GLY A 116 -5.78 -9.39 22.28
N ARG A 117 -6.21 -10.17 21.27
CA ARG A 117 -5.40 -11.28 20.77
C ARG A 117 -4.33 -10.71 19.81
N VAL A 118 -3.11 -11.21 19.95
CA VAL A 118 -1.97 -10.85 19.11
C VAL A 118 -1.26 -12.12 18.68
N HIS A 119 -0.96 -12.24 17.39
CA HIS A 119 -0.16 -13.30 16.82
C HIS A 119 0.91 -12.72 15.91
N VAL A 120 2.11 -13.27 15.99
CA VAL A 120 3.23 -12.88 15.13
C VAL A 120 3.59 -14.04 14.24
N PHE A 121 3.93 -13.74 12.99
CA PHE A 121 4.15 -14.72 11.94
C PHE A 121 5.41 -14.42 11.14
N GLU A 122 5.98 -15.47 10.59
CA GLU A 122 6.98 -15.43 9.55
C GLU A 122 6.56 -16.36 8.42
N GLY A 123 6.92 -16.03 7.18
CA GLY A 123 6.47 -16.85 6.06
C GLY A 123 7.04 -16.47 4.72
N LYS A 124 6.41 -17.02 3.69
CA LYS A 124 6.80 -16.84 2.30
C LYS A 124 5.56 -16.56 1.44
N VAL A 125 5.80 -15.82 0.38
CA VAL A 125 4.78 -15.55 -0.65
C VAL A 125 5.38 -15.93 -1.99
N ALA A 126 4.70 -16.76 -2.75
CA ALA A 126 5.10 -17.13 -4.10
C ALA A 126 3.89 -17.58 -4.92
N GLN A 127 3.86 -17.25 -6.21
CA GLN A 127 2.88 -17.77 -7.18
C GLN A 127 1.40 -17.60 -6.76
N GLY A 128 1.08 -16.54 -6.00
CA GLY A 128 -0.27 -16.28 -5.51
C GLY A 128 -0.68 -17.07 -4.28
N LEU A 129 0.25 -17.71 -3.61
CA LEU A 129 0.11 -18.32 -2.29
C LEU A 129 1.01 -17.59 -1.30
N ALA A 130 0.40 -17.11 -0.22
CA ALA A 130 1.11 -16.69 0.98
C ALA A 130 0.87 -17.71 2.09
N GLU A 131 1.92 -18.13 2.75
CA GLU A 131 1.85 -18.99 3.93
C GLU A 131 2.71 -18.41 5.05
N PHE A 132 2.08 -18.19 6.19
CA PHE A 132 2.70 -17.61 7.37
C PHE A 132 2.49 -18.52 8.57
N THR A 133 3.51 -18.79 9.34
CA THR A 133 3.44 -19.56 10.55
C THR A 133 3.98 -18.78 11.75
N GLY A 134 3.45 -19.05 12.93
CA GLY A 134 3.91 -18.43 14.14
C GLY A 134 3.46 -19.18 15.39
N PRO A 135 4.26 -19.12 16.46
CA PRO A 135 3.90 -19.74 17.72
C PRO A 135 2.81 -18.95 18.44
N SER A 136 2.02 -19.62 19.23
CA SER A 136 1.15 -19.03 20.23
C SER A 136 1.20 -19.81 21.53
N ARG A 137 0.80 -19.13 22.61
CA ARG A 137 0.69 -19.74 23.92
C ARG A 137 -0.67 -19.39 24.52
N SER A 138 -1.39 -20.40 24.97
CA SER A 138 -2.64 -20.21 25.68
C SER A 138 -2.41 -19.83 27.16
N PRO A 139 -3.40 -19.27 27.87
CA PRO A 139 -3.27 -18.87 29.27
C PRO A 139 -2.85 -20.01 30.21
N ASN A 140 -3.20 -21.26 29.88
CA ASN A 140 -2.78 -22.45 30.63
C ASN A 140 -1.35 -22.93 30.30
N GLY A 141 -0.61 -22.15 29.45
CA GLY A 141 0.78 -22.44 29.12
C GLY A 141 0.99 -23.40 27.94
N GLN A 142 -0.06 -23.94 27.34
CA GLN A 142 0.07 -24.80 26.17
C GLN A 142 0.55 -23.99 24.97
N THR A 143 1.52 -24.54 24.26
CA THR A 143 2.04 -23.98 23.00
C THR A 143 1.28 -24.56 21.81
N ALA A 144 1.13 -23.75 20.78
CA ALA A 144 0.59 -24.16 19.52
C ALA A 144 1.29 -23.40 18.38
N LEU A 145 1.22 -23.93 17.17
CA LEU A 145 1.54 -23.21 15.96
C LEU A 145 0.24 -22.71 15.32
N ASN A 146 0.28 -21.50 14.79
CA ASN A 146 -0.76 -20.97 13.94
C ASN A 146 -0.22 -20.85 12.52
N ARG A 147 -1.07 -21.07 11.53
CA ARG A 147 -0.75 -20.93 10.12
C ARG A 147 -1.85 -20.12 9.42
N ILE A 148 -1.47 -19.04 8.76
CA ILE A 148 -2.34 -18.29 7.85
C ILE A 148 -1.93 -18.62 6.43
N LYS A 149 -2.90 -18.94 5.60
CA LYS A 149 -2.73 -19.03 4.15
C LYS A 149 -3.63 -18.02 3.45
N VAL A 150 -3.09 -17.33 2.46
CA VAL A 150 -3.84 -16.45 1.56
C VAL A 150 -3.57 -16.92 0.13
N VAL A 151 -4.60 -17.39 -0.53
CA VAL A 151 -4.50 -18.03 -1.84
C VAL A 151 -5.26 -17.21 -2.88
N ARG A 152 -4.59 -16.80 -3.95
CA ARG A 152 -5.24 -16.22 -5.12
C ARG A 152 -5.98 -17.29 -5.91
N VAL A 153 -7.31 -17.33 -5.80
CA VAL A 153 -8.15 -18.27 -6.53
C VAL A 153 -8.46 -17.75 -7.95
N ALA A 154 -8.72 -16.44 -8.08
CA ALA A 154 -8.96 -15.76 -9.35
C ALA A 154 -8.57 -14.27 -9.22
N ALA A 155 -8.69 -13.51 -10.30
CA ALA A 155 -8.40 -12.07 -10.28
C ALA A 155 -9.26 -11.28 -9.28
N ASN A 156 -10.46 -11.78 -8.98
CA ASN A 156 -11.43 -11.18 -8.08
C ASN A 156 -11.81 -12.08 -6.89
N LYS A 157 -11.04 -13.13 -6.66
CA LYS A 157 -11.26 -14.10 -5.55
C LYS A 157 -9.97 -14.47 -4.87
N VAL A 158 -10.01 -14.45 -3.54
CA VAL A 158 -8.94 -14.89 -2.65
C VAL A 158 -9.56 -15.75 -1.56
N ASP A 159 -8.91 -16.84 -1.18
CA ASP A 159 -9.24 -17.62 0.00
C ASP A 159 -8.23 -17.35 1.11
N GLN A 160 -8.72 -17.15 2.33
CA GLN A 160 -7.87 -17.05 3.50
C GLN A 160 -8.29 -18.15 4.49
N SER A 161 -7.31 -18.88 4.98
CA SER A 161 -7.50 -19.82 6.07
C SER A 161 -6.58 -19.51 7.25
N TRP A 162 -7.07 -19.82 8.45
CA TRP A 162 -6.28 -19.84 9.68
C TRP A 162 -6.41 -21.23 10.28
N GLU A 163 -5.29 -21.85 10.51
CA GLU A 163 -5.19 -23.21 11.05
C GLU A 163 -4.32 -23.20 12.32
N LYS A 164 -4.59 -24.14 13.20
CA LYS A 164 -3.87 -24.33 14.45
C LYS A 164 -3.38 -25.77 14.59
N SER A 165 -2.14 -25.93 15.04
CA SER A 165 -1.54 -27.21 15.38
C SER A 165 -1.09 -27.20 16.83
N THR A 166 -1.39 -28.28 17.55
CA THR A 166 -0.92 -28.53 18.93
C THR A 166 0.12 -29.65 19.03
N ASP A 167 0.53 -30.19 17.88
CA ASP A 167 1.51 -31.29 17.75
C ASP A 167 2.72 -30.88 16.87
N ASN A 168 3.09 -29.61 16.97
CA ASN A 168 4.24 -29.02 16.28
C ASN A 168 4.16 -29.12 14.73
N GLY A 169 2.96 -28.94 14.18
CA GLY A 169 2.75 -28.88 12.72
C GLY A 169 2.48 -30.21 12.05
N VAL A 170 2.33 -31.30 12.81
CA VAL A 170 2.01 -32.62 12.24
C VAL A 170 0.56 -32.67 11.78
N THR A 171 -0.37 -32.19 12.61
CA THR A 171 -1.79 -32.05 12.22
C THR A 171 -2.26 -30.61 12.41
N TRP A 172 -3.26 -30.21 11.61
CA TRP A 172 -3.80 -28.87 11.59
C TRP A 172 -5.32 -28.88 11.70
N THR A 173 -5.86 -28.04 12.56
CA THR A 173 -7.30 -27.81 12.71
C THR A 173 -7.65 -26.45 12.14
N MET A 174 -8.68 -26.37 11.32
CA MET A 174 -9.19 -25.12 10.76
C MET A 174 -9.89 -24.31 11.85
N GLU A 175 -9.39 -23.10 12.10
CA GLU A 175 -9.98 -22.12 13.04
C GLU A 175 -10.82 -21.08 12.30
N PHE A 176 -10.41 -20.74 11.06
CA PHE A 176 -11.12 -19.79 10.20
C PHE A 176 -10.92 -20.14 8.74
N HIS A 177 -11.99 -20.00 7.94
CA HIS A 177 -11.93 -20.02 6.49
C HIS A 177 -12.85 -18.94 5.93
N GLY A 178 -12.28 -18.02 5.16
CA GLY A 178 -12.97 -16.92 4.50
C GLY A 178 -12.75 -16.94 2.99
N GLU A 179 -13.84 -16.90 2.25
CA GLU A 179 -13.84 -16.67 0.80
C GLU A 179 -14.04 -15.19 0.53
N TYR A 180 -13.02 -14.56 -0.03
CA TYR A 180 -12.96 -13.14 -0.34
C TYR A 180 -13.43 -12.92 -1.78
N SER A 181 -14.47 -12.15 -1.97
CA SER A 181 -14.94 -11.69 -3.27
C SER A 181 -14.74 -10.17 -3.36
N ARG A 182 -14.05 -9.72 -4.43
CA ARG A 182 -13.75 -8.28 -4.62
C ARG A 182 -15.05 -7.50 -4.76
N LYS A 183 -15.20 -6.41 -4.00
CA LYS A 183 -16.32 -5.49 -4.17
C LYS A 183 -16.23 -4.83 -5.55
N ARG A 184 -17.35 -4.74 -6.24
CA ARG A 184 -17.44 -3.94 -7.47
C ARG A 184 -17.40 -2.46 -7.09
N PRO A 185 -16.71 -1.62 -7.91
CA PRO A 185 -16.73 -0.18 -7.73
C PRO A 185 -18.14 0.39 -7.78
#